data_0438cc4d8b657eb9ae45047524b96f44
#
_entry.id   0438cc4d8b657eb9ae45047524b96f44
#
_cell.length_a   1.000
_cell.length_b   1.000
_cell.length_c   1.000
_cell.angle_alpha   90.00
_cell.angle_beta   90.00
_cell.angle_gamma   90.00
#
_symmetry.space_group_name_H-M   'P 1'
#
loop_
_entity.id
_entity.type
_entity.pdbx_description
1 polymer ?
#
loop_
_entity_poly.entity_id
_entity_poly.type
_entity_poly.pdbx_seq_one_letter_code
_entity_poly.pdbx_strand_id
1 'polypeptide(L)'
;MQEWIIAMLAVSILLILRDMAKTVLKGRKSKKEEPFPMNGEHPQKERVERYAASFQKLADTFYGMPYKKEYLSSAQVENVLREAGEHLCRNCYRRELCWGEQAESMYQGGEALVRAIEQADEGRIEELRKQWGEVCGKSPQYLESLRECFQREKQEMIWGNRMIESRLAVAQQLNEISHIMRQVAEDLYDISEAEPVFQEELTKSLRKRHVILKRAWVMDKVEGRRQIFLTMRARNGQCVSVAEIAQILSGICECSMTSAPGNRCIVNRDFHTIHFVEDVSYQMLYGVARITREKEKVSGDNYICRQEDGGRFVMCLSDGMGSGMDACRESEIVVELLEQFLESGFSQETAARMVNSALVLNGREGMFSTVDICAVDLYTGICEFLKAGAAATFIRRDHWVEAISSESLAAGLVQRIDFDTASRKLYHGDCLVMMTCLLYTSPSPRD
;
A
#
# COMPACT_ATOMS: atom_id res chain seq x y z
N MET A 1 23.20 -7.03 13.54
CA MET A 1 22.48 -6.10 14.44
C MET A 1 21.25 -5.47 13.79
N GLN A 2 21.28 -5.15 12.50
CA GLN A 2 20.13 -4.55 11.79
C GLN A 2 18.92 -5.47 11.65
N GLU A 3 19.10 -6.74 11.34
CA GLU A 3 18.02 -7.72 11.26
C GLU A 3 17.25 -7.89 12.59
N TRP A 4 17.94 -7.76 13.70
CA TRP A 4 17.31 -7.82 15.04
C TRP A 4 16.46 -6.58 15.35
N ILE A 5 16.83 -5.39 14.86
CA ILE A 5 16.07 -4.17 15.07
C ILE A 5 14.80 -4.17 14.21
N ILE A 6 14.89 -4.62 12.96
CA ILE A 6 13.75 -4.78 12.06
C ILE A 6 12.79 -5.86 12.58
N ALA A 7 13.30 -6.99 13.05
CA ALA A 7 12.49 -8.03 13.67
C ALA A 7 11.81 -7.55 14.95
N MET A 8 12.49 -6.77 15.80
CA MET A 8 11.91 -6.19 17.02
C MET A 8 10.84 -5.16 16.71
N LEU A 9 11.02 -4.31 15.68
CA LEU A 9 9.99 -3.37 15.23
C LEU A 9 8.78 -4.09 14.63
N ALA A 10 8.99 -5.09 13.78
CA ALA A 10 7.91 -5.90 13.22
C ALA A 10 7.13 -6.65 14.31
N VAL A 11 7.82 -7.22 15.29
CA VAL A 11 7.20 -7.90 16.44
C VAL A 11 6.44 -6.91 17.32
N SER A 12 6.96 -5.69 17.52
CA SER A 12 6.27 -4.65 18.30
C SER A 12 5.00 -4.17 17.60
N ILE A 13 5.03 -3.97 16.29
CA ILE A 13 3.85 -3.61 15.49
C ILE A 13 2.83 -4.75 15.51
N LEU A 14 3.25 -6.00 15.33
CA LEU A 14 2.39 -7.18 15.42
C LEU A 14 1.77 -7.37 16.80
N LEU A 15 2.50 -7.07 17.87
CA LEU A 15 1.98 -7.13 19.25
C LEU A 15 0.95 -6.03 19.50
N ILE A 16 1.17 -4.81 19.00
CA ILE A 16 0.22 -3.70 19.09
C ILE A 16 -1.06 -4.02 18.28
N LEU A 17 -0.92 -4.51 17.05
CA LEU A 17 -2.05 -4.93 16.21
C LEU A 17 -2.80 -6.12 16.84
N ARG A 18 -2.11 -7.09 17.43
CA ARG A 18 -2.71 -8.22 18.15
C ARG A 18 -3.46 -7.79 19.41
N ASP A 19 -2.93 -6.82 20.16
CA ASP A 19 -3.60 -6.30 21.35
C ASP A 19 -4.78 -5.39 21.00
N MET A 20 -4.70 -4.64 19.90
CA MET A 20 -5.85 -3.93 19.32
C MET A 20 -6.92 -4.89 18.83
N ALA A 21 -6.56 -5.92 18.07
CA ALA A 21 -7.48 -6.98 17.64
C ALA A 21 -8.09 -7.74 18.84
N LYS A 22 -7.33 -8.02 19.89
CA LYS A 22 -7.84 -8.63 21.13
C LYS A 22 -8.77 -7.71 21.89
N THR A 23 -8.54 -6.40 21.86
CA THR A 23 -9.43 -5.40 22.52
C THR A 23 -10.73 -5.27 21.75
N VAL A 24 -10.69 -5.29 20.42
CA VAL A 24 -11.86 -5.32 19.53
C VAL A 24 -12.60 -6.66 19.64
N LEU A 25 -11.87 -7.79 19.70
CA LEU A 25 -12.47 -9.14 19.84
C LEU A 25 -12.94 -9.47 21.28
N LYS A 26 -12.33 -8.91 22.33
CA LYS A 26 -12.81 -9.03 23.71
C LYS A 26 -14.09 -8.24 23.95
N GLY A 27 -14.34 -7.16 23.21
CA GLY A 27 -15.63 -6.47 23.17
C GLY A 27 -16.76 -7.37 22.62
N ARG A 28 -16.43 -8.50 21.96
CA ARG A 28 -17.37 -9.45 21.36
C ARG A 28 -17.80 -10.60 22.27
N LYS A 29 -17.21 -10.78 23.44
CA LYS A 29 -17.64 -11.79 24.43
C LYS A 29 -18.40 -11.15 25.57
N SER A 30 -19.71 -11.24 25.45
CA SER A 30 -20.70 -11.28 26.53
C SER A 30 -20.48 -10.34 27.71
N LYS A 31 -21.10 -9.17 27.64
CA LYS A 31 -21.69 -8.53 28.80
C LYS A 31 -23.09 -8.04 28.44
N LYS A 32 -24.00 -8.21 29.41
CA LYS A 32 -25.38 -7.71 29.40
C LYS A 32 -25.48 -6.36 28.70
N GLU A 33 -26.49 -6.23 27.86
CA GLU A 33 -26.89 -5.03 27.17
C GLU A 33 -26.88 -3.81 28.09
N GLU A 34 -25.82 -3.02 28.08
CA GLU A 34 -25.91 -1.62 28.50
C GLU A 34 -26.31 -0.80 27.28
N PRO A 35 -27.24 0.16 27.43
CA PRO A 35 -27.63 1.00 26.31
C PRO A 35 -26.46 1.82 25.83
N PHE A 36 -26.26 1.85 24.52
CA PHE A 36 -25.31 2.78 23.89
C PHE A 36 -25.60 4.21 24.37
N PRO A 37 -24.60 4.97 24.84
CA PRO A 37 -24.82 6.33 25.27
C PRO A 37 -25.28 7.19 24.09
N MET A 38 -26.49 7.72 24.23
CA MET A 38 -27.03 8.75 23.37
C MET A 38 -26.38 10.10 23.71
N ASN A 39 -25.96 10.82 22.70
CA ASN A 39 -25.49 12.21 22.63
C ASN A 39 -23.97 12.46 22.79
N GLY A 40 -23.40 12.89 21.66
CA GLY A 40 -22.30 13.84 21.55
C GLY A 40 -20.98 13.40 22.21
N GLU A 41 -19.94 13.24 21.44
CA GLU A 41 -18.59 12.88 21.82
C GLU A 41 -18.39 11.41 22.19
N HIS A 42 -18.10 10.61 21.19
CA HIS A 42 -17.74 9.21 21.40
C HIS A 42 -16.25 9.12 21.86
N PRO A 43 -15.95 8.72 23.10
CA PRO A 43 -14.57 8.65 23.62
C PRO A 43 -13.67 7.75 22.80
N GLN A 44 -14.26 6.81 22.07
CA GLN A 44 -13.53 5.89 21.20
C GLN A 44 -13.04 6.56 19.90
N LYS A 45 -13.83 7.46 19.31
CA LYS A 45 -13.44 8.26 18.14
C LYS A 45 -12.22 9.10 18.48
N GLU A 46 -12.35 9.96 19.44
CA GLU A 46 -11.28 10.83 19.89
C GLU A 46 -9.99 10.05 20.21
N ARG A 47 -10.14 8.81 20.69
CA ARG A 47 -9.01 7.93 20.94
C ARG A 47 -8.37 7.42 19.64
N VAL A 48 -9.16 7.01 18.64
CA VAL A 48 -8.68 6.57 17.32
C VAL A 48 -8.05 7.74 16.57
N GLU A 49 -8.68 8.92 16.59
CA GLU A 49 -8.15 10.15 16.00
C GLU A 49 -6.81 10.57 16.64
N ARG A 50 -6.68 10.43 17.97
CA ARG A 50 -5.40 10.67 18.66
C ARG A 50 -4.31 9.70 18.26
N TYR A 51 -4.65 8.42 18.03
CA TYR A 51 -3.69 7.45 17.49
C TYR A 51 -3.27 7.84 16.07
N ALA A 52 -4.22 8.16 15.20
CA ALA A 52 -3.94 8.64 13.84
C ALA A 52 -3.01 9.86 13.86
N ALA A 53 -3.31 10.87 14.69
CA ALA A 53 -2.47 12.05 14.85
C ALA A 53 -1.05 11.71 15.36
N SER A 54 -0.92 10.70 16.23
CA SER A 54 0.38 10.26 16.75
C SER A 54 1.22 9.58 15.65
N PHE A 55 0.61 8.75 14.82
CA PHE A 55 1.30 8.14 13.68
C PHE A 55 1.69 9.18 12.64
N GLN A 56 0.82 10.15 12.36
CA GLN A 56 1.13 11.27 11.47
C GLN A 56 2.34 12.05 11.96
N LYS A 57 2.34 12.42 13.25
CA LYS A 57 3.45 13.16 13.85
C LYS A 57 4.78 12.39 13.78
N LEU A 58 4.74 11.07 13.96
CA LEU A 58 5.92 10.22 13.83
C LEU A 58 6.41 10.18 12.38
N ALA A 59 5.52 10.05 11.40
CA ALA A 59 5.83 10.13 9.98
C ALA A 59 6.48 11.48 9.62
N ASP A 60 5.88 12.59 10.07
CA ASP A 60 6.40 13.94 9.84
C ASP A 60 7.80 14.13 10.45
N THR A 61 8.04 13.53 11.63
CA THR A 61 9.36 13.53 12.26
C THR A 61 10.40 12.84 11.37
N PHE A 62 10.04 11.71 10.77
CA PHE A 62 10.93 10.98 9.86
C PHE A 62 11.16 11.72 8.54
N TYR A 63 10.16 12.42 8.00
CA TYR A 63 10.32 13.28 6.82
C TYR A 63 11.20 14.50 7.11
N GLY A 64 11.15 15.07 8.30
CA GLY A 64 11.95 16.23 8.71
C GLY A 64 13.45 15.96 8.93
N MET A 65 13.90 14.72 8.88
CA MET A 65 15.31 14.36 9.04
C MET A 65 16.12 14.54 7.74
N PRO A 66 17.50 14.52 7.79
CA PRO A 66 18.35 14.79 6.63
C PRO A 66 18.06 13.91 5.41
N TYR A 67 18.23 14.52 4.22
CA TYR A 67 18.04 13.87 2.93
C TYR A 67 19.28 13.09 2.47
N LYS A 68 19.11 12.28 1.42
CA LYS A 68 20.19 11.59 0.74
C LYS A 68 21.27 12.58 0.27
N LYS A 69 22.50 12.11 0.32
CA LYS A 69 23.66 12.84 -0.22
C LYS A 69 24.07 12.20 -1.54
N GLU A 70 24.23 13.00 -2.57
CA GLU A 70 24.73 12.55 -3.87
C GLU A 70 26.25 12.58 -3.91
N TYR A 71 26.83 13.55 -3.20
CA TYR A 71 28.27 13.81 -3.16
C TYR A 71 28.77 13.86 -1.72
N LEU A 72 30.06 13.61 -1.54
CA LEU A 72 30.71 13.78 -0.25
C LEU A 72 30.64 15.26 0.18
N SER A 73 30.26 15.49 1.42
CA SER A 73 30.31 16.84 2.02
C SER A 73 31.75 17.31 2.20
N SER A 74 31.97 18.62 2.31
CA SER A 74 33.31 19.18 2.52
C SER A 74 33.99 18.58 3.76
N ALA A 75 33.25 18.31 4.85
CA ALA A 75 33.79 17.64 6.03
C ALA A 75 34.23 16.19 5.76
N GLN A 76 33.52 15.45 4.90
CA GLN A 76 33.92 14.10 4.49
C GLN A 76 35.16 14.13 3.57
N VAL A 77 35.23 15.09 2.64
CA VAL A 77 36.42 15.31 1.83
C VAL A 77 37.64 15.62 2.69
N GLU A 78 37.48 16.49 3.69
CA GLU A 78 38.52 16.79 4.67
C GLU A 78 38.99 15.55 5.44
N ASN A 79 38.07 14.69 5.85
CA ASN A 79 38.38 13.42 6.50
C ASN A 79 39.21 12.50 5.56
N VAL A 80 38.77 12.36 4.30
CA VAL A 80 39.51 11.58 3.29
C VAL A 80 40.96 12.10 3.13
N LEU A 81 41.15 13.41 3.00
CA LEU A 81 42.45 14.03 2.88
C LEU A 81 43.32 13.83 4.11
N ARG A 82 42.76 14.02 5.29
CA ARG A 82 43.44 13.85 6.58
C ARG A 82 43.89 12.39 6.77
N GLU A 83 43.02 11.43 6.50
CA GLU A 83 43.30 10.01 6.69
C GLU A 83 44.37 9.53 5.71
N ALA A 84 44.27 9.90 4.42
CA ALA A 84 45.31 9.62 3.42
C ALA A 84 46.66 10.25 3.81
N GLY A 85 46.63 11.46 4.38
CA GLY A 85 47.82 12.16 4.89
C GLY A 85 48.45 11.48 6.11
N GLU A 86 47.64 11.01 7.06
CA GLU A 86 48.12 10.32 8.27
C GLU A 86 48.92 9.04 7.91
N HIS A 87 48.45 8.28 6.93
CA HIS A 87 49.14 7.06 6.48
C HIS A 87 50.50 7.31 5.82
N LEU A 88 50.63 8.32 4.97
CA LEU A 88 51.79 8.52 4.16
C LEU A 88 52.72 9.67 4.59
N CYS A 89 52.12 10.73 5.17
CA CYS A 89 52.84 11.94 5.48
C CYS A 89 53.40 11.97 6.90
N ARG A 90 52.99 11.03 7.79
CA ARG A 90 53.40 10.99 9.20
C ARG A 90 54.91 10.97 9.36
N ASN A 91 55.62 10.22 8.51
CA ASN A 91 57.08 10.07 8.53
C ASN A 91 57.73 10.66 7.28
N CYS A 92 57.11 11.65 6.62
CA CYS A 92 57.64 12.27 5.43
C CYS A 92 58.50 13.49 5.80
N TYR A 93 59.71 13.59 5.24
CA TYR A 93 60.63 14.70 5.50
C TYR A 93 60.11 16.05 5.00
N ARG A 94 59.15 16.08 4.05
CA ARG A 94 58.48 17.28 3.52
C ARG A 94 57.18 17.66 4.23
N ARG A 95 56.87 17.00 5.30
CA ARG A 95 55.57 17.21 5.97
C ARG A 95 55.30 18.66 6.38
N GLU A 96 56.32 19.32 6.97
CA GLU A 96 56.21 20.71 7.40
C GLU A 96 56.03 21.68 6.24
N LEU A 97 56.69 21.42 5.10
CA LEU A 97 56.50 22.20 3.89
C LEU A 97 55.09 22.02 3.31
N CYS A 98 54.62 20.75 3.16
CA CYS A 98 53.34 20.43 2.52
C CYS A 98 52.16 20.85 3.36
N TRP A 99 52.16 20.50 4.64
CA TRP A 99 51.01 20.70 5.55
C TRP A 99 51.24 21.86 6.54
N GLY A 100 52.32 22.57 6.48
CA GLY A 100 52.60 23.81 7.19
C GLY A 100 52.56 25.00 6.22
N GLU A 101 53.65 25.25 5.49
CA GLU A 101 53.78 26.45 4.66
C GLU A 101 52.84 26.45 3.43
N GLN A 102 52.57 25.29 2.86
CA GLN A 102 51.72 25.13 1.66
C GLN A 102 50.39 24.43 1.93
N ALA A 103 49.95 24.40 3.16
CA ALA A 103 48.74 23.65 3.60
C ALA A 103 47.50 23.96 2.78
N GLU A 104 47.25 25.23 2.47
CA GLU A 104 46.07 25.65 1.72
C GLU A 104 46.11 25.16 0.27
N SER A 105 47.25 25.23 -0.40
CA SER A 105 47.44 24.73 -1.76
C SER A 105 47.30 23.20 -1.80
N MET A 106 47.83 22.51 -0.80
CA MET A 106 47.71 21.06 -0.64
C MET A 106 46.30 20.64 -0.41
N TYR A 107 45.53 21.39 0.40
CA TYR A 107 44.10 21.12 0.65
C TYR A 107 43.28 21.31 -0.63
N GLN A 108 43.43 22.45 -1.32
CA GLN A 108 42.68 22.75 -2.55
C GLN A 108 42.98 21.74 -3.66
N GLY A 109 44.25 21.39 -3.86
CA GLY A 109 44.65 20.38 -4.83
C GLY A 109 44.13 18.97 -4.48
N GLY A 110 44.14 18.64 -3.18
CA GLY A 110 43.58 17.39 -2.67
C GLY A 110 42.06 17.31 -2.85
N GLU A 111 41.34 18.38 -2.53
CA GLU A 111 39.91 18.46 -2.78
C GLU A 111 39.59 18.30 -4.26
N ALA A 112 40.32 18.96 -5.14
CA ALA A 112 40.18 18.81 -6.60
C ALA A 112 40.39 17.36 -7.06
N LEU A 113 41.38 16.66 -6.46
CA LEU A 113 41.61 15.23 -6.74
C LEU A 113 40.46 14.36 -6.27
N VAL A 114 39.95 14.57 -5.05
CA VAL A 114 38.79 13.82 -4.51
C VAL A 114 37.56 14.04 -5.41
N ARG A 115 37.32 15.27 -5.84
CA ARG A 115 36.19 15.58 -6.74
C ARG A 115 36.35 14.92 -8.12
N ALA A 116 37.56 14.90 -8.66
CA ALA A 116 37.85 14.21 -9.93
C ALA A 116 37.63 12.67 -9.78
N ILE A 117 38.03 12.08 -8.65
CA ILE A 117 37.81 10.66 -8.34
C ILE A 117 36.29 10.40 -8.23
N GLU A 118 35.54 11.29 -7.56
CA GLU A 118 34.10 11.19 -7.39
C GLU A 118 33.36 11.22 -8.74
N GLN A 119 33.83 12.02 -9.69
CA GLN A 119 33.30 12.14 -11.05
C GLN A 119 33.81 11.08 -12.02
N ALA A 120 34.74 10.21 -11.59
CA ALA A 120 35.45 9.21 -12.41
C ALA A 120 36.14 9.80 -13.66
N ASP A 121 36.66 11.03 -13.56
CA ASP A 121 37.39 11.71 -14.63
C ASP A 121 38.89 11.38 -14.55
N GLU A 122 39.27 10.27 -15.16
CA GLU A 122 40.68 9.80 -15.17
C GLU A 122 41.63 10.79 -15.86
N GLY A 123 41.18 11.56 -16.86
CA GLY A 123 41.97 12.59 -17.52
C GLY A 123 42.32 13.72 -16.55
N ARG A 124 41.34 14.19 -15.79
CA ARG A 124 41.55 15.24 -14.79
C ARG A 124 42.35 14.75 -13.60
N ILE A 125 42.17 13.50 -13.18
CA ILE A 125 42.97 12.88 -12.11
C ILE A 125 44.43 12.87 -12.47
N GLU A 126 44.78 12.46 -13.70
CA GLU A 126 46.19 12.39 -14.13
C GLU A 126 46.84 13.78 -14.29
N GLU A 127 46.09 14.77 -14.76
CA GLU A 127 46.55 16.16 -14.81
C GLU A 127 46.84 16.69 -13.39
N LEU A 128 45.90 16.56 -12.47
CA LEU A 128 46.05 17.00 -11.07
C LEU A 128 47.17 16.23 -10.37
N ARG A 129 47.35 14.94 -10.63
CA ARG A 129 48.46 14.13 -10.11
C ARG A 129 49.81 14.66 -10.53
N LYS A 130 49.99 15.10 -11.79
CA LYS A 130 51.21 15.70 -12.28
C LYS A 130 51.53 17.02 -11.58
N GLN A 131 50.51 17.89 -11.46
CA GLN A 131 50.64 19.15 -10.73
C GLN A 131 50.99 18.91 -9.26
N TRP A 132 50.35 17.97 -8.62
CA TRP A 132 50.63 17.58 -7.22
C TRP A 132 52.05 16.98 -7.09
N GLY A 133 52.53 16.28 -8.12
CA GLY A 133 53.84 15.65 -8.14
C GLY A 133 55.01 16.62 -8.11
N GLU A 134 54.82 17.88 -8.49
CA GLU A 134 55.85 18.95 -8.38
C GLU A 134 56.16 19.27 -6.91
N VAL A 135 55.16 19.17 -6.04
CA VAL A 135 55.28 19.44 -4.60
C VAL A 135 55.51 18.15 -3.82
N CYS A 136 54.75 17.10 -4.11
CA CYS A 136 54.75 15.84 -3.37
C CYS A 136 55.57 14.74 -4.08
N GLY A 137 56.72 14.38 -3.58
CA GLY A 137 57.57 13.31 -4.14
C GLY A 137 56.97 11.90 -4.04
N LYS A 138 55.84 11.73 -3.30
CA LYS A 138 55.11 10.48 -3.15
C LYS A 138 53.71 10.56 -3.77
N SER A 139 53.52 11.41 -4.78
CA SER A 139 52.19 11.65 -5.37
C SER A 139 51.49 10.39 -5.86
N PRO A 140 52.15 9.34 -6.45
CA PRO A 140 51.43 8.12 -6.84
C PRO A 140 50.86 7.33 -5.65
N GLN A 141 51.68 7.17 -4.58
CA GLN A 141 51.23 6.47 -3.37
C GLN A 141 50.15 7.24 -2.63
N TYR A 142 50.23 8.59 -2.67
CA TYR A 142 49.18 9.44 -2.07
C TYR A 142 47.85 9.31 -2.81
N LEU A 143 47.86 9.27 -4.15
CA LEU A 143 46.69 9.07 -4.96
C LEU A 143 46.03 7.70 -4.66
N GLU A 144 46.82 6.64 -4.49
CA GLU A 144 46.35 5.32 -4.17
C GLU A 144 45.67 5.30 -2.78
N SER A 145 46.35 5.83 -1.77
CA SER A 145 45.80 5.98 -0.43
C SER A 145 44.49 6.85 -0.42
N LEU A 146 44.50 7.91 -1.24
CA LEU A 146 43.33 8.78 -1.38
C LEU A 146 42.14 8.04 -1.98
N ARG A 147 42.36 7.19 -3.00
CA ARG A 147 41.32 6.34 -3.59
C ARG A 147 40.77 5.34 -2.58
N GLU A 148 41.64 4.71 -1.78
CA GLU A 148 41.20 3.78 -0.74
C GLU A 148 40.33 4.46 0.34
N CYS A 149 40.77 5.62 0.85
CA CYS A 149 40.01 6.39 1.83
C CYS A 149 38.69 6.90 1.24
N PHE A 150 38.73 7.38 -0.02
CA PHE A 150 37.50 7.78 -0.73
C PHE A 150 36.50 6.65 -0.87
N GLN A 151 36.93 5.44 -1.26
CA GLN A 151 36.05 4.29 -1.39
C GLN A 151 35.37 3.92 -0.07
N ARG A 152 36.07 4.03 1.06
CA ARG A 152 35.56 3.77 2.38
C ARG A 152 34.47 4.79 2.76
N GLU A 153 34.77 6.08 2.61
CA GLU A 153 33.80 7.17 2.89
C GLU A 153 32.58 7.09 1.96
N LYS A 154 32.79 6.74 0.70
CA LYS A 154 31.69 6.53 -0.26
C LYS A 154 30.79 5.36 0.14
N GLN A 155 31.36 4.25 0.64
CA GLN A 155 30.58 3.14 1.16
C GLN A 155 29.77 3.55 2.41
N GLU A 156 30.37 4.31 3.31
CA GLU A 156 29.65 4.83 4.48
C GLU A 156 28.49 5.76 4.09
N MET A 157 28.69 6.62 3.10
CA MET A 157 27.65 7.46 2.53
C MET A 157 26.52 6.63 1.90
N ILE A 158 26.84 5.57 1.13
CA ILE A 158 25.85 4.64 0.55
C ILE A 158 25.04 3.95 1.65
N TRP A 159 25.69 3.48 2.70
CA TRP A 159 25.01 2.89 3.86
C TRP A 159 24.09 3.90 4.55
N GLY A 160 24.56 5.13 4.75
CA GLY A 160 23.76 6.21 5.31
C GLY A 160 22.53 6.51 4.45
N ASN A 161 22.69 6.57 3.13
CA ASN A 161 21.59 6.77 2.20
C ASN A 161 20.55 5.63 2.23
N ARG A 162 21.00 4.37 2.32
CA ARG A 162 20.09 3.21 2.50
C ARG A 162 19.28 3.30 3.80
N MET A 163 19.90 3.76 4.90
CA MET A 163 19.17 4.02 6.15
C MET A 163 18.12 5.10 5.99
N ILE A 164 18.44 6.17 5.25
CA ILE A 164 17.49 7.25 4.93
C ILE A 164 16.31 6.71 4.11
N GLU A 165 16.60 5.87 3.11
CA GLU A 165 15.58 5.22 2.28
C GLU A 165 14.62 4.35 3.11
N SER A 166 15.17 3.49 3.96
CA SER A 166 14.36 2.64 4.86
C SER A 166 13.49 3.48 5.80
N ARG A 167 14.03 4.58 6.31
CA ARG A 167 13.30 5.52 7.16
C ARG A 167 12.15 6.19 6.42
N LEU A 168 12.37 6.64 5.19
CA LEU A 168 11.33 7.27 4.37
C LEU A 168 10.21 6.28 4.03
N ALA A 169 10.54 5.01 3.76
CA ALA A 169 9.55 3.98 3.56
C ALA A 169 8.70 3.74 4.81
N VAL A 170 9.33 3.69 6.00
CA VAL A 170 8.60 3.59 7.27
C VAL A 170 7.72 4.83 7.52
N ALA A 171 8.22 6.04 7.22
CA ALA A 171 7.43 7.27 7.32
C ALA A 171 6.18 7.21 6.44
N GLN A 172 6.30 6.73 5.22
CA GLN A 172 5.18 6.54 4.32
C GLN A 172 4.16 5.54 4.87
N GLN A 173 4.60 4.39 5.38
CA GLN A 173 3.71 3.40 5.99
C GLN A 173 2.96 3.97 7.22
N LEU A 174 3.64 4.75 8.07
CA LEU A 174 3.02 5.41 9.22
C LEU A 174 1.97 6.44 8.79
N ASN A 175 2.23 7.18 7.73
CA ASN A 175 1.30 8.13 7.15
C ASN A 175 0.03 7.42 6.64
N GLU A 176 0.19 6.31 5.91
CA GLU A 176 -0.92 5.49 5.43
C GLU A 176 -1.74 4.90 6.59
N ILE A 177 -1.08 4.37 7.63
CA ILE A 177 -1.77 3.89 8.85
C ILE A 177 -2.59 5.02 9.50
N SER A 178 -2.04 6.24 9.57
CA SER A 178 -2.77 7.41 10.07
C SER A 178 -4.03 7.70 9.25
N HIS A 179 -3.93 7.61 7.92
CA HIS A 179 -5.05 7.82 7.00
C HIS A 179 -6.17 6.81 7.24
N ILE A 180 -5.81 5.53 7.34
CA ILE A 180 -6.74 4.43 7.60
C ILE A 180 -7.44 4.61 8.93
N MET A 181 -6.69 4.95 9.99
CA MET A 181 -7.28 5.15 11.31
C MET A 181 -8.32 6.28 11.29
N ARG A 182 -8.10 7.34 10.50
CA ARG A 182 -9.09 8.41 10.32
C ARG A 182 -10.32 7.88 9.59
N GLN A 183 -10.14 7.15 8.50
CA GLN A 183 -11.24 6.55 7.75
C GLN A 183 -12.05 5.58 8.60
N VAL A 184 -11.40 4.70 9.37
CA VAL A 184 -12.08 3.83 10.34
C VAL A 184 -12.82 4.63 11.41
N ALA A 185 -12.24 5.76 11.88
CA ALA A 185 -12.90 6.65 12.81
C ALA A 185 -14.15 7.31 12.22
N GLU A 186 -14.14 7.65 10.93
CA GLU A 186 -15.28 8.16 10.19
C GLU A 186 -16.35 7.08 10.02
N ASP A 187 -15.99 5.88 9.57
CA ASP A 187 -16.91 4.75 9.33
C ASP A 187 -17.62 4.25 10.61
N LEU A 188 -17.02 4.44 11.79
CA LEU A 188 -17.62 4.01 13.07
C LEU A 188 -18.85 4.82 13.52
N TYR A 189 -19.19 5.94 12.87
CA TYR A 189 -20.11 6.95 13.42
C TYR A 189 -21.35 7.27 12.62
N ASP A 190 -21.51 6.67 11.46
CA ASP A 190 -22.70 6.86 10.65
C ASP A 190 -23.88 5.96 11.08
N ILE A 191 -23.75 5.27 12.24
CA ILE A 191 -24.84 4.45 12.79
C ILE A 191 -25.69 5.33 13.70
N SER A 192 -26.86 5.70 13.25
CA SER A 192 -27.89 6.38 14.03
C SER A 192 -29.11 5.49 14.27
N GLU A 193 -29.83 5.76 15.35
CA GLU A 193 -31.17 5.14 15.52
C GLU A 193 -32.08 5.67 14.42
N ALA A 194 -32.84 4.78 13.80
CA ALA A 194 -33.73 5.13 12.70
C ALA A 194 -34.72 6.24 13.13
N GLU A 195 -34.95 7.19 12.22
CA GLU A 195 -35.90 8.29 12.46
C GLU A 195 -37.25 7.77 12.93
N PRO A 196 -37.92 8.48 13.86
CA PRO A 196 -39.20 8.01 14.43
C PRO A 196 -40.27 7.71 13.38
N VAL A 197 -40.35 8.48 12.31
CA VAL A 197 -41.33 8.28 11.21
C VAL A 197 -41.03 6.97 10.47
N PHE A 198 -39.78 6.74 10.11
CA PHE A 198 -39.31 5.50 9.46
C PHE A 198 -39.55 4.28 10.35
N GLN A 199 -39.24 4.40 11.65
CA GLN A 199 -39.42 3.32 12.61
C GLN A 199 -40.89 2.96 12.81
N GLU A 200 -41.77 3.96 12.81
CA GLU A 200 -43.22 3.74 12.93
C GLU A 200 -43.79 3.03 11.70
N GLU A 201 -43.44 3.47 10.50
CA GLU A 201 -43.86 2.88 9.23
C GLU A 201 -43.38 1.43 9.10
N LEU A 202 -42.09 1.20 9.41
CA LEU A 202 -41.48 -0.12 9.43
C LEU A 202 -42.18 -1.05 10.44
N THR A 203 -42.45 -0.54 11.65
CA THR A 203 -43.16 -1.31 12.69
C THR A 203 -44.56 -1.69 12.24
N LYS A 204 -45.31 -0.78 11.60
CA LYS A 204 -46.66 -1.07 11.07
C LYS A 204 -46.62 -2.15 10.00
N SER A 205 -45.65 -2.08 9.09
CA SER A 205 -45.49 -3.02 7.97
C SER A 205 -45.04 -4.40 8.46
N LEU A 206 -44.09 -4.47 9.38
CA LEU A 206 -43.63 -5.72 9.99
C LEU A 206 -44.68 -6.42 10.84
N ARG A 207 -45.52 -5.66 11.57
CA ARG A 207 -46.65 -6.22 12.34
C ARG A 207 -47.66 -6.97 11.49
N LYS A 208 -47.89 -6.53 10.24
CA LYS A 208 -48.78 -7.23 9.28
C LYS A 208 -48.22 -8.62 8.91
N ARG A 209 -46.94 -8.83 9.06
CA ARG A 209 -46.25 -10.11 8.81
C ARG A 209 -45.86 -10.86 10.09
N HIS A 210 -46.51 -10.51 11.21
CA HIS A 210 -46.26 -11.14 12.51
C HIS A 210 -44.81 -11.02 13.02
N VAL A 211 -44.09 -9.95 12.64
CA VAL A 211 -42.76 -9.64 13.14
C VAL A 211 -42.85 -8.49 14.14
N ILE A 212 -42.12 -8.64 15.24
CA ILE A 212 -41.96 -7.62 16.28
C ILE A 212 -40.59 -7.02 16.16
N LEU A 213 -40.52 -5.71 15.84
CA LEU A 213 -39.30 -4.91 15.82
C LEU A 213 -38.99 -4.45 17.26
N LYS A 214 -37.74 -4.63 17.69
CA LYS A 214 -37.21 -4.13 18.97
C LYS A 214 -36.40 -2.85 18.76
N ARG A 215 -35.54 -2.82 17.74
CA ARG A 215 -34.68 -1.67 17.39
C ARG A 215 -34.43 -1.65 15.90
N ALA A 216 -34.27 -0.45 15.34
CA ALA A 216 -33.84 -0.22 13.99
C ALA A 216 -32.68 0.81 14.00
N TRP A 217 -31.59 0.46 13.38
CA TRP A 217 -30.43 1.33 13.20
C TRP A 217 -30.20 1.53 11.73
N VAL A 218 -29.89 2.76 11.34
CA VAL A 218 -29.55 3.13 9.97
C VAL A 218 -28.12 3.64 9.97
N MET A 219 -27.36 3.16 9.02
CA MET A 219 -26.02 3.65 8.69
C MET A 219 -26.08 4.21 7.29
N ASP A 220 -25.94 5.51 7.15
CA ASP A 220 -25.78 6.18 5.86
C ASP A 220 -24.27 6.35 5.62
N LYS A 221 -23.71 5.62 4.65
CA LYS A 221 -22.30 5.76 4.28
C LYS A 221 -22.08 7.02 3.45
N VAL A 222 -20.85 7.56 3.47
CA VAL A 222 -20.41 8.73 2.71
C VAL A 222 -20.71 8.59 1.20
N GLU A 223 -20.79 7.36 0.69
CA GLU A 223 -21.18 7.05 -0.69
C GLU A 223 -22.68 6.98 -0.93
N GLY A 224 -23.53 7.38 0.04
CA GLY A 224 -24.99 7.40 -0.09
C GLY A 224 -25.66 6.02 -0.04
N ARG A 225 -24.94 4.97 0.36
CA ARG A 225 -25.45 3.60 0.43
C ARG A 225 -26.03 3.32 1.81
N ARG A 226 -27.31 3.03 1.84
CA ARG A 226 -28.03 2.79 3.11
C ARG A 226 -27.83 1.37 3.61
N GLN A 227 -27.42 1.23 4.86
CA GLN A 227 -27.37 -0.02 5.59
C GLN A 227 -28.34 0.03 6.78
N ILE A 228 -29.09 -1.04 6.99
CA ILE A 228 -30.13 -1.08 8.03
C ILE A 228 -29.94 -2.32 8.89
N PHE A 229 -29.88 -2.12 10.20
CA PHE A 229 -29.78 -3.20 11.16
C PHE A 229 -31.09 -3.29 11.94
N LEU A 230 -31.81 -4.40 11.80
CA LEU A 230 -33.06 -4.63 12.46
C LEU A 230 -32.93 -5.70 13.52
N THR A 231 -33.19 -5.35 14.78
CA THR A 231 -33.33 -6.32 15.85
C THR A 231 -34.84 -6.70 15.98
N MET A 232 -35.15 -7.93 15.57
CA MET A 232 -36.55 -8.38 15.46
C MET A 232 -36.75 -9.84 15.82
N ARG A 233 -37.99 -10.24 16.04
CA ARG A 233 -38.42 -11.63 16.23
C ARG A 233 -39.79 -11.89 15.60
N ALA A 234 -40.05 -13.12 15.27
CA ALA A 234 -41.41 -13.53 14.85
C ALA A 234 -42.34 -13.73 16.04
N ARG A 235 -43.62 -13.45 15.84
CA ARG A 235 -44.70 -13.61 16.83
C ARG A 235 -45.29 -15.00 16.73
N ASN A 236 -45.77 -15.55 17.85
CA ASN A 236 -46.55 -16.79 17.94
C ASN A 236 -45.87 -18.05 17.33
N GLY A 237 -44.54 -18.15 17.39
CA GLY A 237 -43.82 -19.32 16.89
C GLY A 237 -43.82 -19.46 15.35
N GLN A 238 -44.24 -18.44 14.63
CA GLN A 238 -44.13 -18.40 13.16
C GLN A 238 -42.68 -18.16 12.75
N CYS A 239 -42.32 -18.59 11.54
CA CYS A 239 -41.06 -18.26 10.90
C CYS A 239 -41.35 -17.35 9.71
N VAL A 240 -40.65 -16.23 9.61
CA VAL A 240 -40.79 -15.27 8.52
C VAL A 240 -39.49 -15.24 7.74
N SER A 241 -39.57 -15.28 6.43
CA SER A 241 -38.40 -15.19 5.56
C SER A 241 -37.77 -13.81 5.64
N VAL A 242 -36.44 -13.75 5.73
CA VAL A 242 -35.69 -12.49 5.69
C VAL A 242 -35.86 -11.79 4.35
N ALA A 243 -36.04 -12.53 3.24
CA ALA A 243 -36.36 -11.97 1.94
C ALA A 243 -37.68 -11.20 1.89
N GLU A 244 -38.73 -11.65 2.64
CA GLU A 244 -39.99 -10.89 2.75
C GLU A 244 -39.77 -9.56 3.49
N ILE A 245 -38.89 -9.54 4.48
CA ILE A 245 -38.56 -8.33 5.22
C ILE A 245 -37.76 -7.38 4.34
N ALA A 246 -36.80 -7.88 3.54
CA ALA A 246 -36.07 -7.10 2.56
C ALA A 246 -37.02 -6.43 1.54
N GLN A 247 -38.05 -7.13 1.07
CA GLN A 247 -39.07 -6.54 0.18
C GLN A 247 -39.87 -5.41 0.88
N ILE A 248 -40.18 -5.55 2.14
CA ILE A 248 -40.85 -4.49 2.91
C ILE A 248 -39.92 -3.27 3.02
N LEU A 249 -38.65 -3.49 3.35
CA LEU A 249 -37.66 -2.43 3.39
C LEU A 249 -37.48 -1.74 2.04
N SER A 250 -37.45 -2.51 0.95
CA SER A 250 -37.36 -1.96 -0.41
C SER A 250 -38.50 -1.00 -0.74
N GLY A 251 -39.71 -1.33 -0.28
CA GLY A 251 -40.87 -0.45 -0.47
C GLY A 251 -40.84 0.83 0.37
N ILE A 252 -40.22 0.79 1.56
CA ILE A 252 -40.11 1.95 2.47
C ILE A 252 -38.92 2.84 2.08
N CYS A 253 -37.80 2.23 1.69
CA CYS A 253 -36.58 2.94 1.34
C CYS A 253 -36.56 3.45 -0.10
N GLU A 254 -37.54 3.10 -0.92
CA GLU A 254 -37.62 3.39 -2.36
C GLU A 254 -36.38 2.92 -3.17
N CYS A 255 -35.64 1.93 -2.61
CA CYS A 255 -34.50 1.30 -3.26
C CYS A 255 -34.54 -0.21 -3.03
N SER A 256 -33.91 -1.00 -3.90
CA SER A 256 -33.86 -2.46 -3.71
C SER A 256 -32.98 -2.80 -2.52
N MET A 257 -33.53 -3.53 -1.55
CA MET A 257 -32.82 -3.95 -0.33
C MET A 257 -32.70 -5.47 -0.29
N THR A 258 -31.58 -5.95 0.18
CA THR A 258 -31.29 -7.38 0.37
C THR A 258 -30.64 -7.62 1.73
N SER A 259 -30.61 -8.87 2.20
CA SER A 259 -29.86 -9.21 3.41
C SER A 259 -28.37 -9.34 3.10
N ALA A 260 -27.53 -8.77 3.93
CA ALA A 260 -26.09 -8.94 3.80
C ALA A 260 -25.67 -10.42 3.89
N PRO A 261 -24.58 -10.83 3.23
CA PRO A 261 -24.04 -12.19 3.31
C PRO A 261 -23.81 -12.64 4.76
N GLY A 262 -24.00 -13.91 5.04
CA GLY A 262 -23.80 -14.48 6.39
C GLY A 262 -24.97 -14.29 7.37
N ASN A 263 -26.03 -13.59 7.00
CA ASN A 263 -27.23 -13.49 7.80
C ASN A 263 -28.07 -14.77 7.78
N ARG A 264 -28.95 -14.89 8.78
CA ARG A 264 -29.95 -15.97 8.82
C ARG A 264 -31.00 -15.75 7.72
N CYS A 265 -31.51 -16.83 7.14
CA CYS A 265 -32.58 -16.75 6.13
C CYS A 265 -33.97 -16.59 6.74
N ILE A 266 -34.11 -16.81 8.05
CA ILE A 266 -35.42 -16.88 8.73
C ILE A 266 -35.37 -16.15 10.07
N VAL A 267 -36.39 -15.36 10.36
CA VAL A 267 -36.66 -14.77 11.65
C VAL A 267 -37.56 -15.73 12.46
N ASN A 268 -37.11 -16.11 13.65
CA ASN A 268 -37.80 -17.01 14.57
C ASN A 268 -38.33 -16.28 15.83
N ARG A 269 -38.66 -17.03 16.88
CA ARG A 269 -39.20 -16.51 18.16
C ARG A 269 -38.22 -15.68 18.99
N ASP A 270 -36.89 -15.83 18.73
CA ASP A 270 -35.87 -15.14 19.48
C ASP A 270 -35.47 -13.84 18.78
N PHE A 271 -35.07 -12.83 19.55
CA PHE A 271 -34.58 -11.59 18.97
C PHE A 271 -33.21 -11.80 18.35
N HIS A 272 -33.11 -11.45 17.06
CA HIS A 272 -31.87 -11.43 16.30
C HIS A 272 -31.75 -10.12 15.56
N THR A 273 -30.53 -9.63 15.44
CA THR A 273 -30.20 -8.49 14.57
C THR A 273 -29.83 -9.01 13.21
N ILE A 274 -30.52 -8.52 12.18
CA ILE A 274 -30.25 -8.84 10.77
C ILE A 274 -29.83 -7.55 10.09
N HIS A 275 -28.78 -7.65 9.30
CA HIS A 275 -28.20 -6.57 8.53
C HIS A 275 -28.75 -6.61 7.11
N PHE A 276 -29.33 -5.50 6.66
CA PHE A 276 -29.83 -5.29 5.31
C PHE A 276 -28.97 -4.24 4.62
N VAL A 277 -28.72 -4.45 3.34
CA VAL A 277 -27.92 -3.57 2.49
C VAL A 277 -28.71 -3.28 1.22
N GLU A 278 -28.42 -2.16 0.59
CA GLU A 278 -28.93 -1.87 -0.75
C GLU A 278 -28.46 -2.95 -1.73
N ASP A 279 -29.34 -3.41 -2.61
CA ASP A 279 -29.02 -4.43 -3.59
C ASP A 279 -28.23 -3.84 -4.76
N VAL A 280 -27.33 -4.63 -5.32
CA VAL A 280 -26.45 -4.18 -6.41
C VAL A 280 -27.21 -4.18 -7.76
N SER A 281 -26.92 -3.19 -8.61
CA SER A 281 -27.52 -3.06 -9.94
C SER A 281 -26.86 -3.92 -11.01
N TYR A 282 -25.60 -4.33 -10.78
CA TYR A 282 -24.78 -5.10 -11.70
C TYR A 282 -24.30 -6.41 -11.07
N GLN A 283 -24.15 -7.41 -11.89
CA GLN A 283 -23.52 -8.68 -11.54
C GLN A 283 -22.34 -8.92 -12.46
N MET A 284 -21.20 -9.27 -11.90
CA MET A 284 -20.01 -9.65 -12.65
C MET A 284 -19.92 -11.16 -12.79
N LEU A 285 -19.79 -11.61 -14.05
CA LEU A 285 -19.43 -12.98 -14.36
C LEU A 285 -17.97 -12.99 -14.80
N TYR A 286 -17.15 -13.85 -14.23
CA TYR A 286 -15.74 -13.89 -14.55
C TYR A 286 -15.27 -15.31 -14.88
N GLY A 287 -14.21 -15.39 -15.67
CA GLY A 287 -13.48 -16.61 -15.97
C GLY A 287 -11.99 -16.32 -16.03
N VAL A 288 -11.20 -17.30 -15.65
CA VAL A 288 -9.74 -17.18 -15.64
C VAL A 288 -9.14 -18.29 -16.50
N ALA A 289 -8.16 -17.89 -17.33
CA ALA A 289 -7.33 -18.83 -18.07
C ALA A 289 -5.86 -18.57 -17.71
N ARG A 290 -5.11 -19.60 -17.44
CA ARG A 290 -3.68 -19.54 -17.11
C ARG A 290 -2.91 -20.47 -18.04
N ILE A 291 -1.83 -19.94 -18.63
CA ILE A 291 -0.94 -20.69 -19.52
C ILE A 291 0.48 -20.60 -18.95
N THR A 292 1.18 -21.72 -18.92
CA THR A 292 2.59 -21.78 -18.54
C THR A 292 3.46 -21.82 -19.78
N ARG A 293 4.65 -21.25 -19.71
CA ARG A 293 5.65 -21.31 -20.77
C ARG A 293 6.11 -22.76 -20.99
N GLU A 294 6.36 -23.19 -22.23
CA GLU A 294 6.61 -24.59 -22.63
C GLU A 294 7.65 -25.36 -21.80
N LYS A 295 8.62 -24.67 -21.18
CA LYS A 295 9.69 -25.27 -20.36
C LYS A 295 9.49 -25.11 -18.85
N GLU A 296 8.46 -24.40 -18.42
CA GLU A 296 8.22 -24.09 -17.02
C GLU A 296 7.09 -24.94 -16.46
N LYS A 297 7.20 -25.32 -15.20
CA LYS A 297 6.14 -26.07 -14.48
C LYS A 297 5.09 -25.16 -13.87
N VAL A 298 5.44 -23.90 -13.64
CA VAL A 298 4.61 -22.91 -12.94
C VAL A 298 4.69 -21.58 -13.69
N SER A 299 3.56 -20.89 -13.80
CA SER A 299 3.51 -19.53 -14.35
C SER A 299 3.95 -18.52 -13.31
N GLY A 300 4.68 -17.48 -13.69
CA GLY A 300 5.04 -16.33 -12.86
C GLY A 300 3.88 -15.41 -12.50
N ASP A 301 2.69 -15.63 -13.09
CA ASP A 301 1.52 -14.78 -12.88
C ASP A 301 0.67 -15.25 -11.72
N ASN A 302 0.08 -14.33 -10.99
CA ASN A 302 -0.95 -14.60 -9.99
C ASN A 302 -2.09 -13.58 -10.09
N TYR A 303 -3.27 -13.93 -9.56
CA TYR A 303 -4.47 -13.13 -9.69
C TYR A 303 -5.41 -13.29 -8.50
N ILE A 304 -6.29 -12.29 -8.33
CA ILE A 304 -7.48 -12.33 -7.48
C ILE A 304 -8.69 -11.92 -8.31
N CYS A 305 -9.82 -12.57 -8.07
CA CYS A 305 -11.14 -12.16 -8.57
C CYS A 305 -12.15 -12.42 -7.46
N ARG A 306 -12.71 -11.37 -6.87
CA ARG A 306 -13.66 -11.52 -5.75
C ARG A 306 -14.64 -10.37 -5.66
N GLN A 307 -15.79 -10.65 -5.10
CA GLN A 307 -16.74 -9.63 -4.66
C GLN A 307 -16.49 -9.30 -3.19
N GLU A 308 -16.37 -8.02 -2.88
CA GLU A 308 -16.20 -7.49 -1.53
C GLU A 308 -17.56 -7.15 -0.89
N ASP A 309 -17.56 -7.12 0.44
CA ASP A 309 -18.68 -6.58 1.18
C ASP A 309 -18.89 -5.10 0.81
N GLY A 310 -20.12 -4.71 0.46
CA GLY A 310 -20.40 -3.35 0.01
C GLY A 310 -20.58 -3.19 -1.50
N GLY A 311 -20.66 -4.30 -2.26
CA GLY A 311 -21.04 -4.27 -3.67
C GLY A 311 -19.92 -3.81 -4.60
N ARG A 312 -18.68 -4.09 -4.26
CA ARG A 312 -17.50 -3.88 -5.09
C ARG A 312 -16.98 -5.20 -5.60
N PHE A 313 -16.63 -5.28 -6.87
CA PHE A 313 -15.97 -6.45 -7.45
C PHE A 313 -14.53 -6.08 -7.81
N VAL A 314 -13.56 -6.80 -7.24
CA VAL A 314 -12.13 -6.52 -7.42
C VAL A 314 -11.46 -7.64 -8.19
N MET A 315 -10.68 -7.24 -9.16
CA MET A 315 -9.77 -8.11 -9.92
C MET A 315 -8.36 -7.54 -9.82
N CYS A 316 -7.40 -8.38 -9.48
CA CYS A 316 -5.98 -8.03 -9.50
C CYS A 316 -5.21 -9.05 -10.31
N LEU A 317 -4.25 -8.58 -11.11
CA LEU A 317 -3.26 -9.39 -11.79
C LEU A 317 -1.87 -8.90 -11.41
N SER A 318 -0.94 -9.81 -11.23
CA SER A 318 0.47 -9.52 -11.00
C SER A 318 1.33 -10.52 -11.75
N ASP A 319 2.33 -10.01 -12.47
CA ASP A 319 3.35 -10.79 -13.19
C ASP A 319 4.70 -10.55 -12.51
N GLY A 320 5.27 -11.61 -11.93
CA GLY A 320 6.58 -11.57 -11.27
C GLY A 320 7.70 -11.53 -12.30
N MET A 321 8.78 -10.83 -11.98
CA MET A 321 9.91 -10.72 -12.90
C MET A 321 10.64 -12.05 -13.08
N GLY A 322 10.91 -12.38 -14.34
CA GLY A 322 11.62 -13.59 -14.73
C GLY A 322 10.71 -14.75 -15.11
N SER A 323 10.99 -15.96 -14.64
CA SER A 323 10.19 -17.14 -14.93
C SER A 323 10.30 -18.20 -13.83
N GLY A 324 9.35 -19.13 -13.78
CA GLY A 324 9.37 -20.27 -12.87
C GLY A 324 8.95 -19.93 -11.43
N MET A 325 9.50 -20.67 -10.46
CA MET A 325 9.07 -20.60 -9.05
C MET A 325 9.34 -19.26 -8.37
N ASP A 326 10.44 -18.59 -8.70
CA ASP A 326 10.80 -17.31 -8.05
C ASP A 326 9.85 -16.20 -8.48
N ALA A 327 9.58 -16.08 -9.80
CA ALA A 327 8.59 -15.14 -10.32
C ALA A 327 7.18 -15.41 -9.78
N CYS A 328 6.79 -16.69 -9.69
CA CYS A 328 5.51 -17.09 -9.10
C CYS A 328 5.39 -16.65 -7.64
N ARG A 329 6.44 -16.84 -6.86
CA ARG A 329 6.45 -16.46 -5.43
C ARG A 329 6.38 -14.95 -5.24
N GLU A 330 7.04 -14.18 -6.11
CA GLU A 330 7.00 -12.71 -6.06
C GLU A 330 5.60 -12.18 -6.34
N SER A 331 4.99 -12.60 -7.43
CA SER A 331 3.62 -12.20 -7.79
C SER A 331 2.57 -12.71 -6.79
N GLU A 332 2.79 -13.90 -6.16
CA GLU A 332 1.94 -14.44 -5.10
C GLU A 332 1.94 -13.53 -3.88
N ILE A 333 3.11 -13.10 -3.41
CA ILE A 333 3.24 -12.15 -2.29
C ILE A 333 2.51 -10.82 -2.60
N VAL A 334 2.66 -10.29 -3.82
CA VAL A 334 2.01 -9.06 -4.23
C VAL A 334 0.50 -9.22 -4.18
N VAL A 335 -0.03 -10.30 -4.75
CA VAL A 335 -1.46 -10.59 -4.82
C VAL A 335 -2.04 -10.81 -3.43
N GLU A 336 -1.38 -11.60 -2.56
CA GLU A 336 -1.81 -11.83 -1.18
C GLU A 336 -1.85 -10.53 -0.35
N LEU A 337 -0.83 -9.68 -0.47
CA LEU A 337 -0.81 -8.40 0.23
C LEU A 337 -1.91 -7.46 -0.27
N LEU A 338 -2.11 -7.37 -1.59
CA LEU A 338 -3.21 -6.59 -2.17
C LEU A 338 -4.56 -7.08 -1.66
N GLU A 339 -4.77 -8.40 -1.64
CA GLU A 339 -6.00 -9.01 -1.11
C GLU A 339 -6.26 -8.58 0.32
N GLN A 340 -5.27 -8.76 1.21
CA GLN A 340 -5.40 -8.41 2.63
C GLN A 340 -5.69 -6.93 2.84
N PHE A 341 -5.03 -6.06 2.09
CA PHE A 341 -5.24 -4.62 2.21
C PHE A 341 -6.62 -4.21 1.69
N LEU A 342 -7.04 -4.68 0.53
CA LEU A 342 -8.34 -4.37 -0.04
C LEU A 342 -9.49 -4.93 0.82
N GLU A 343 -9.35 -6.16 1.35
CA GLU A 343 -10.30 -6.73 2.35
C GLU A 343 -10.43 -5.87 3.61
N SER A 344 -9.33 -5.27 4.02
CA SER A 344 -9.30 -4.39 5.18
C SER A 344 -9.93 -3.01 4.92
N GLY A 345 -10.40 -2.75 3.69
CA GLY A 345 -11.06 -1.51 3.30
C GLY A 345 -10.12 -0.41 2.81
N PHE A 346 -8.85 -0.72 2.53
CA PHE A 346 -7.92 0.25 1.96
C PHE A 346 -8.30 0.63 0.53
N SER A 347 -8.05 1.88 0.14
CA SER A 347 -8.16 2.27 -1.26
C SER A 347 -7.14 1.51 -2.12
N GLN A 348 -7.42 1.34 -3.42
CA GLN A 348 -6.50 0.69 -4.36
C GLN A 348 -5.13 1.34 -4.35
N GLU A 349 -5.09 2.67 -4.33
CA GLU A 349 -3.84 3.44 -4.34
C GLU A 349 -3.03 3.19 -3.06
N THR A 350 -3.68 3.23 -1.89
CA THR A 350 -3.02 2.94 -0.61
C THR A 350 -2.48 1.52 -0.59
N ALA A 351 -3.27 0.52 -0.98
CA ALA A 351 -2.85 -0.87 -1.05
C ALA A 351 -1.63 -1.06 -1.97
N ALA A 352 -1.68 -0.48 -3.18
CA ALA A 352 -0.58 -0.56 -4.14
C ALA A 352 0.70 0.16 -3.64
N ARG A 353 0.59 1.31 -2.97
CA ARG A 353 1.73 2.00 -2.34
C ARG A 353 2.36 1.19 -1.23
N MET A 354 1.55 0.54 -0.39
CA MET A 354 2.06 -0.33 0.68
C MET A 354 2.79 -1.55 0.13
N VAL A 355 2.24 -2.18 -0.92
CA VAL A 355 2.89 -3.28 -1.63
C VAL A 355 4.22 -2.83 -2.25
N ASN A 356 4.24 -1.70 -2.94
CA ASN A 356 5.48 -1.14 -3.50
C ASN A 356 6.54 -0.92 -2.40
N SER A 357 6.15 -0.33 -1.27
CA SER A 357 7.05 -0.11 -0.14
C SER A 357 7.59 -1.42 0.44
N ALA A 358 6.77 -2.47 0.53
CA ALA A 358 7.18 -3.78 1.02
C ALA A 358 8.19 -4.45 0.07
N LEU A 359 8.00 -4.35 -1.25
CA LEU A 359 8.91 -4.88 -2.26
C LEU A 359 10.27 -4.16 -2.22
N VAL A 360 10.27 -2.81 -2.17
CA VAL A 360 11.49 -2.00 -2.08
C VAL A 360 12.30 -2.32 -0.82
N LEU A 361 11.63 -2.52 0.34
CA LEU A 361 12.29 -2.81 1.61
C LEU A 361 12.88 -4.22 1.67
N ASN A 362 12.35 -5.16 0.93
CA ASN A 362 12.81 -6.56 0.95
C ASN A 362 14.25 -6.73 0.43
N GLY A 363 14.81 -5.70 -0.24
CA GLY A 363 16.24 -5.51 -0.48
C GLY A 363 16.95 -6.61 -1.29
N ARG A 364 16.22 -7.60 -1.80
CA ARG A 364 16.77 -8.57 -2.76
C ARG A 364 16.83 -7.88 -4.11
N GLU A 365 18.02 -7.82 -4.68
CA GLU A 365 18.19 -7.31 -6.03
C GLU A 365 17.27 -8.07 -6.98
N GLY A 366 16.29 -7.37 -7.58
CA GLY A 366 15.41 -7.91 -8.60
C GLY A 366 14.01 -8.31 -8.17
N MET A 367 13.55 -8.05 -6.94
CA MET A 367 12.14 -8.27 -6.57
C MET A 367 11.26 -7.11 -7.02
N PHE A 368 10.67 -7.24 -8.19
CA PHE A 368 9.67 -6.31 -8.70
C PHE A 368 8.62 -7.05 -9.53
N SER A 369 7.40 -6.59 -9.45
CA SER A 369 6.27 -7.24 -10.09
C SER A 369 5.29 -6.20 -10.63
N THR A 370 4.54 -6.57 -11.65
CA THR A 370 3.48 -5.71 -12.16
C THR A 370 2.31 -5.68 -11.18
N VAL A 371 1.58 -4.56 -11.16
CA VAL A 371 0.32 -4.43 -10.42
C VAL A 371 -0.74 -3.93 -11.38
N ASP A 372 -1.78 -4.71 -11.56
CA ASP A 372 -2.96 -4.37 -12.36
C ASP A 372 -4.21 -4.61 -11.51
N ILE A 373 -4.83 -3.54 -11.04
CA ILE A 373 -6.03 -3.58 -10.21
C ILE A 373 -7.19 -2.99 -11.00
N CYS A 374 -8.29 -3.71 -11.01
CA CYS A 374 -9.56 -3.26 -11.54
C CYS A 374 -10.63 -3.46 -10.48
N ALA A 375 -11.30 -2.40 -10.06
CA ALA A 375 -12.41 -2.46 -9.13
C ALA A 375 -13.67 -1.88 -9.75
N VAL A 376 -14.74 -2.67 -9.72
CA VAL A 376 -16.04 -2.32 -10.29
C VAL A 376 -17.02 -2.07 -9.15
N ASP A 377 -17.59 -0.89 -9.09
CA ASP A 377 -18.73 -0.59 -8.25
C ASP A 377 -20.00 -1.18 -8.87
N LEU A 378 -20.55 -2.20 -8.24
CA LEU A 378 -21.72 -2.94 -8.73
C LEU A 378 -23.04 -2.16 -8.61
N TYR A 379 -23.07 -1.04 -7.91
CA TYR A 379 -24.26 -0.17 -7.87
C TYR A 379 -24.30 0.75 -9.09
N THR A 380 -23.15 1.32 -9.43
CA THR A 380 -23.05 2.32 -10.47
C THR A 380 -22.51 1.78 -11.79
N GLY A 381 -21.77 0.65 -11.76
CA GLY A 381 -21.02 0.13 -12.90
C GLY A 381 -19.77 0.97 -13.22
N ILE A 382 -19.34 1.87 -12.33
CA ILE A 382 -18.06 2.58 -12.50
C ILE A 382 -16.94 1.60 -12.21
N CYS A 383 -16.00 1.54 -13.13
CA CYS A 383 -14.81 0.70 -13.06
C CYS A 383 -13.58 1.57 -12.93
N GLU A 384 -12.83 1.40 -11.87
CA GLU A 384 -11.57 2.09 -11.61
C GLU A 384 -10.40 1.15 -11.86
N PHE A 385 -9.40 1.64 -12.56
CA PHE A 385 -8.17 0.94 -12.89
C PHE A 385 -7.00 1.62 -12.20
N LEU A 386 -6.09 0.80 -11.66
CA LEU A 386 -4.80 1.23 -11.16
C LEU A 386 -3.74 0.27 -11.68
N LYS A 387 -2.74 0.81 -12.37
CA LYS A 387 -1.71 0.02 -13.04
C LYS A 387 -0.31 0.48 -12.66
N ALA A 388 0.61 -0.48 -12.55
CA ALA A 388 2.04 -0.27 -12.41
C ALA A 388 2.81 -1.32 -13.24
N GLY A 389 3.41 -0.91 -14.35
CA GLY A 389 4.15 -1.78 -15.26
C GLY A 389 3.31 -2.88 -15.92
N ALA A 390 1.98 -2.75 -15.85
CA ALA A 390 1.07 -3.80 -16.28
C ALA A 390 0.70 -3.70 -17.77
N ALA A 391 0.39 -4.84 -18.38
CA ALA A 391 -0.10 -4.91 -19.75
C ALA A 391 -1.44 -4.17 -19.91
N ALA A 392 -1.83 -3.87 -21.16
CA ALA A 392 -3.10 -3.21 -21.44
C ALA A 392 -4.30 -4.05 -21.01
N THR A 393 -5.31 -3.39 -20.44
CA THR A 393 -6.62 -3.97 -20.16
C THR A 393 -7.58 -3.53 -21.26
N PHE A 394 -8.44 -4.42 -21.74
CA PHE A 394 -9.35 -4.13 -22.82
C PHE A 394 -10.81 -4.18 -22.35
N ILE A 395 -11.60 -3.20 -22.78
CA ILE A 395 -13.05 -3.18 -22.61
C ILE A 395 -13.67 -3.34 -23.99
N ARG A 396 -14.35 -4.48 -24.24
CA ARG A 396 -15.10 -4.71 -25.46
C ARG A 396 -16.55 -4.31 -25.26
N ARG A 397 -17.04 -3.43 -26.14
CA ARG A 397 -18.44 -3.02 -26.25
C ARG A 397 -18.92 -3.27 -27.65
N ASP A 398 -19.96 -4.06 -27.81
CA ASP A 398 -20.55 -4.39 -29.11
C ASP A 398 -19.50 -4.61 -30.22
N HIS A 399 -19.17 -3.56 -30.98
CA HIS A 399 -18.28 -3.61 -32.13
C HIS A 399 -16.95 -2.89 -31.97
N TRP A 400 -16.65 -2.32 -30.81
CA TRP A 400 -15.40 -1.61 -30.57
C TRP A 400 -14.72 -2.05 -29.28
N VAL A 401 -13.41 -1.83 -29.23
CA VAL A 401 -12.57 -2.19 -28.10
C VAL A 401 -11.81 -0.94 -27.64
N GLU A 402 -11.90 -0.65 -26.36
CA GLU A 402 -11.09 0.38 -25.70
C GLU A 402 -9.93 -0.30 -24.96
N ALA A 403 -8.71 0.24 -25.10
CA ALA A 403 -7.55 -0.22 -24.39
C ALA A 403 -7.16 0.79 -23.30
N ILE A 404 -6.86 0.28 -22.11
CA ILE A 404 -6.33 1.04 -20.97
C ILE A 404 -4.91 0.57 -20.74
N SER A 405 -3.96 1.41 -21.15
CA SER A 405 -2.52 1.12 -21.10
C SER A 405 -1.87 1.68 -19.84
N SER A 406 -0.70 1.18 -19.49
CA SER A 406 0.18 1.68 -18.44
C SER A 406 1.53 2.06 -19.05
N GLU A 407 2.06 3.21 -18.62
CA GLU A 407 3.42 3.67 -18.94
C GLU A 407 4.30 3.71 -17.70
N SER A 408 3.73 3.47 -16.52
CA SER A 408 4.42 3.45 -15.24
C SER A 408 5.35 2.24 -15.08
N LEU A 409 6.31 2.38 -14.18
CA LEU A 409 7.24 1.30 -13.81
C LEU A 409 6.52 0.22 -12.99
N ALA A 410 7.07 -0.99 -12.97
CA ALA A 410 6.61 -2.06 -12.09
C ALA A 410 6.87 -1.72 -10.61
N ALA A 411 6.03 -2.25 -9.72
CA ALA A 411 6.20 -2.08 -8.29
C ALA A 411 7.49 -2.74 -7.79
N GLY A 412 8.15 -2.09 -6.83
CA GLY A 412 9.44 -2.52 -6.28
C GLY A 412 10.67 -1.92 -6.96
N LEU A 413 10.54 -1.33 -8.17
CA LEU A 413 11.67 -0.72 -8.89
C LEU A 413 12.10 0.62 -8.29
N VAL A 414 11.16 1.43 -7.84
CA VAL A 414 11.40 2.77 -7.31
C VAL A 414 10.65 3.00 -6.01
N GLN A 415 11.19 3.81 -5.13
CA GLN A 415 10.56 4.12 -3.83
C GLN A 415 9.24 4.85 -3.97
N ARG A 416 9.18 5.84 -4.87
CA ARG A 416 7.95 6.55 -5.21
C ARG A 416 7.56 6.18 -6.62
N ILE A 417 6.48 5.45 -6.71
CA ILE A 417 5.89 5.07 -7.99
C ILE A 417 4.68 5.95 -8.27
N ASP A 418 4.59 6.43 -9.51
CA ASP A 418 3.38 7.04 -10.02
C ASP A 418 2.56 5.96 -10.71
N PHE A 419 1.33 5.74 -10.24
CA PHE A 419 0.42 4.76 -10.80
C PHE A 419 -0.38 5.38 -11.94
N ASP A 420 -0.58 4.62 -13.00
CA ASP A 420 -1.56 4.98 -14.02
C ASP A 420 -2.96 4.64 -13.54
N THR A 421 -3.82 5.63 -13.46
CA THR A 421 -5.21 5.47 -13.03
C THR A 421 -6.17 5.86 -14.15
N ALA A 422 -7.26 5.11 -14.26
CA ALA A 422 -8.34 5.41 -15.20
C ALA A 422 -9.68 5.04 -14.58
N SER A 423 -10.74 5.75 -14.96
CA SER A 423 -12.11 5.42 -14.56
C SER A 423 -12.99 5.30 -15.80
N ARG A 424 -13.82 4.26 -15.86
CA ARG A 424 -14.74 3.97 -16.96
C ARG A 424 -16.08 3.49 -16.45
N LYS A 425 -17.13 3.89 -17.14
CA LYS A 425 -18.47 3.36 -16.91
C LYS A 425 -18.66 2.10 -17.73
N LEU A 426 -18.97 0.98 -17.07
CA LEU A 426 -19.38 -0.27 -17.69
C LEU A 426 -20.90 -0.31 -17.84
N TYR A 427 -21.35 -0.97 -18.91
CA TYR A 427 -22.76 -1.18 -19.24
C TYR A 427 -23.06 -2.67 -19.34
N HIS A 428 -24.35 -3.00 -19.39
CA HIS A 428 -24.79 -4.37 -19.58
C HIS A 428 -24.25 -4.96 -20.90
N GLY A 429 -23.60 -6.11 -20.80
CA GLY A 429 -22.98 -6.80 -21.96
C GLY A 429 -21.55 -6.38 -22.27
N ASP A 430 -20.98 -5.38 -21.58
CA ASP A 430 -19.55 -5.08 -21.71
C ASP A 430 -18.71 -6.25 -21.22
N CYS A 431 -17.61 -6.53 -21.91
CA CYS A 431 -16.65 -7.56 -21.55
C CYS A 431 -15.28 -6.90 -21.27
N LEU A 432 -14.77 -7.11 -20.06
CA LEU A 432 -13.48 -6.62 -19.62
C LEU A 432 -12.46 -7.75 -19.67
N VAL A 433 -11.30 -7.52 -20.28
CA VAL A 433 -10.22 -8.49 -20.41
C VAL A 433 -8.95 -7.90 -19.84
N MET A 434 -8.48 -8.44 -18.73
CA MET A 434 -7.16 -8.18 -18.14
C MET A 434 -6.22 -9.31 -18.57
N MET A 435 -4.97 -8.99 -18.84
CA MET A 435 -3.97 -9.97 -19.26
C MET A 435 -2.58 -9.61 -18.78
N THR A 436 -1.72 -10.61 -18.70
CA THR A 436 -0.27 -10.45 -18.45
C THR A 436 0.50 -10.32 -19.78
N CYS A 437 1.77 -9.94 -19.70
CA CYS A 437 2.61 -9.61 -20.86
C CYS A 437 2.79 -10.77 -21.85
N LEU A 438 2.75 -12.02 -21.40
CA LEU A 438 2.95 -13.19 -22.26
C LEU A 438 1.86 -13.36 -23.34
N LEU A 439 0.61 -13.05 -23.00
CA LEU A 439 -0.48 -13.07 -23.99
C LEU A 439 -0.36 -11.93 -25.00
N TYR A 440 0.14 -10.77 -24.57
CA TYR A 440 0.32 -9.61 -25.44
C TYR A 440 1.42 -9.82 -26.47
N THR A 441 2.46 -10.59 -26.14
CA THR A 441 3.61 -10.87 -27.02
C THR A 441 3.49 -12.17 -27.81
N SER A 442 2.45 -12.98 -27.57
CA SER A 442 2.23 -14.21 -28.31
C SER A 442 1.75 -13.90 -29.74
N PRO A 443 2.36 -14.52 -30.77
CA PRO A 443 1.88 -14.34 -32.14
C PRO A 443 0.43 -14.82 -32.26
N SER A 444 -0.36 -14.04 -32.97
CA SER A 444 -1.76 -14.43 -33.27
C SER A 444 -1.79 -15.77 -33.96
N PRO A 445 -2.72 -16.69 -33.62
CA PRO A 445 -2.89 -17.96 -34.34
C PRO A 445 -3.26 -17.82 -35.81
N ARG A 446 -3.32 -16.59 -36.35
CA ARG A 446 -3.66 -16.27 -37.73
C ARG A 446 -2.50 -15.77 -38.59
N ASP A 447 -1.27 -15.70 -38.04
CA ASP A 447 -0.07 -15.33 -38.80
C ASP A 447 0.67 -16.58 -39.26
#